data_77d35dc56bf5b9082fbd6e2b62617533
#
_entry.id   77d35dc56bf5b9082fbd6e2b62617533
#
_cell.length_a   1.000
_cell.length_b   1.000
_cell.length_c   1.000
_cell.angle_alpha   90.00
_cell.angle_beta   90.00
_cell.angle_gamma   90.00
#
_symmetry.space_group_name_H-M   'P 1'
#
loop_
_entity.id
_entity.type
_entity.pdbx_description
1 polymer ?
#
loop_
_entity_poly.entity_id
_entity_poly.type
_entity_poly.pdbx_seq_one_letter_code
_entity_poly.pdbx_strand_id
1 'polypeptide(L)'
;MQHPILQTLVGTPYEWIKDLISAFNAGAIGKFDSLSNNFSSEPILAESVAFLRQKICLMALIQAAFSRPRDGATRLMTFAQIAEATRLPVVEVEHLIMKALSLGLIRGSLDQVASTVDITWIQPRVLEGTQLETLAEQFGHWTDAVGETANGVQGLEKGVAANGLVVSSLA
;
A
#
# COMPACT_ATOMS: atom_id res chain seq x y z
N MET A 1 -9.99 -11.61 2.92
CA MET A 1 -9.91 -12.88 2.18
C MET A 1 -10.68 -13.93 2.91
N GLN A 2 -11.73 -14.47 2.31
CA GLN A 2 -12.45 -15.62 2.85
C GLN A 2 -12.11 -16.84 2.00
N HIS A 3 -10.88 -17.34 2.13
CA HIS A 3 -10.54 -18.60 1.49
C HIS A 3 -11.29 -19.72 2.21
N PRO A 4 -11.93 -20.67 1.50
CA PRO A 4 -12.70 -21.76 2.12
C PRO A 4 -11.93 -22.52 3.21
N ILE A 5 -10.64 -22.75 2.99
CA ILE A 5 -9.75 -23.43 3.97
C ILE A 5 -9.66 -22.66 5.30
N LEU A 6 -9.72 -21.32 5.28
CA LEU A 6 -9.67 -20.52 6.53
C LEU A 6 -10.98 -20.60 7.30
N GLN A 7 -12.09 -20.86 6.62
CA GLN A 7 -13.38 -21.04 7.28
C GLN A 7 -13.47 -22.38 8.01
N THR A 8 -12.80 -23.43 7.51
CA THR A 8 -12.78 -24.73 8.19
C THR A 8 -11.95 -24.76 9.47
N LEU A 9 -11.09 -23.74 9.68
CA LEU A 9 -10.31 -23.59 10.91
C LEU A 9 -11.11 -22.95 12.06
N VAL A 10 -12.26 -22.34 11.76
CA VAL A 10 -13.11 -21.71 12.77
C VAL A 10 -13.72 -22.78 13.68
N GLY A 11 -13.58 -22.57 14.99
CA GLY A 11 -14.03 -23.55 16.00
C GLY A 11 -13.06 -24.73 16.24
N THR A 12 -11.87 -24.70 15.64
CA THR A 12 -10.81 -25.67 15.92
C THR A 12 -9.74 -25.06 16.83
N PRO A 13 -8.90 -25.88 17.51
CA PRO A 13 -7.77 -25.37 18.30
C PRO A 13 -6.77 -24.53 17.48
N TYR A 14 -6.87 -24.54 16.17
CA TYR A 14 -5.99 -23.85 15.21
C TYR A 14 -6.57 -22.53 14.69
N GLU A 15 -7.63 -22.01 15.29
CA GLU A 15 -8.25 -20.73 14.88
C GLU A 15 -7.25 -19.56 14.91
N TRP A 16 -6.31 -19.58 15.84
CA TRP A 16 -5.24 -18.60 15.94
C TRP A 16 -4.36 -18.51 14.67
N ILE A 17 -4.27 -19.58 13.86
CA ILE A 17 -3.53 -19.55 12.58
C ILE A 17 -4.26 -18.64 11.57
N LYS A 18 -5.59 -18.65 11.58
CA LYS A 18 -6.39 -17.72 10.76
C LYS A 18 -6.11 -16.27 11.16
N ASP A 19 -6.05 -16.01 12.47
CA ASP A 19 -5.73 -14.67 12.97
C ASP A 19 -4.30 -14.27 12.63
N LEU A 20 -3.36 -15.21 12.66
CA LEU A 20 -1.98 -15.00 12.24
C LEU A 20 -1.90 -14.60 10.77
N ILE A 21 -2.59 -15.32 9.88
CA ILE A 21 -2.63 -15.00 8.44
C ILE A 21 -3.27 -13.62 8.22
N SER A 22 -4.34 -13.29 8.95
CA SER A 22 -4.96 -11.96 8.90
C SER A 22 -4.00 -10.87 9.36
N ALA A 23 -3.25 -11.11 10.45
CA ALA A 23 -2.24 -10.18 10.93
C ALA A 23 -1.11 -9.95 9.91
N PHE A 24 -0.68 -10.99 9.19
CA PHE A 24 0.28 -10.87 8.08
C PHE A 24 -0.28 -10.04 6.93
N ASN A 25 -1.53 -10.28 6.53
CA ASN A 25 -2.17 -9.51 5.46
C ASN A 25 -2.34 -8.03 5.81
N ALA A 26 -2.68 -7.74 7.05
CA ALA A 26 -2.82 -6.36 7.53
C ALA A 26 -1.48 -5.68 7.88
N GLY A 27 -0.37 -6.44 7.94
CA GLY A 27 0.91 -5.92 8.45
C GLY A 27 0.86 -5.54 9.94
N ALA A 28 -0.04 -6.17 10.71
CA ALA A 28 -0.31 -5.83 12.10
C ALA A 28 0.70 -6.49 13.06
N ILE A 29 1.87 -5.88 13.24
CA ILE A 29 2.97 -6.42 14.08
C ILE A 29 2.52 -6.65 15.53
N GLY A 30 1.68 -5.76 16.10
CA GLY A 30 1.19 -5.96 17.47
C GLY A 30 0.34 -7.22 17.66
N LYS A 31 -0.48 -7.58 16.66
CA LYS A 31 -1.23 -8.84 16.67
C LYS A 31 -0.30 -10.05 16.53
N PHE A 32 0.71 -9.92 15.66
CA PHE A 32 1.72 -10.96 15.51
C PHE A 32 2.47 -11.24 16.81
N ASP A 33 2.92 -10.19 17.50
CA ASP A 33 3.62 -10.33 18.78
C ASP A 33 2.74 -11.00 19.86
N SER A 34 1.45 -10.70 19.91
CA SER A 34 0.52 -11.35 20.83
C SER A 34 0.28 -12.83 20.51
N LEU A 35 0.28 -13.20 19.23
CA LEU A 35 0.10 -14.59 18.77
C LEU A 35 1.39 -15.42 18.84
N SER A 36 2.54 -14.78 18.94
CA SER A 36 3.84 -15.47 18.99
C SER A 36 3.98 -16.42 20.19
N ASN A 37 3.22 -16.19 21.27
CA ASN A 37 3.18 -17.07 22.44
C ASN A 37 2.67 -18.48 22.07
N ASN A 38 1.85 -18.61 21.02
CA ASN A 38 1.29 -19.90 20.58
C ASN A 38 2.28 -20.68 19.69
N PHE A 39 3.38 -20.06 19.24
CA PHE A 39 4.34 -20.74 18.36
C PHE A 39 5.09 -21.88 19.04
N SER A 40 5.14 -21.87 20.38
CA SER A 40 5.76 -22.95 21.14
C SER A 40 5.06 -24.31 20.96
N SER A 41 3.79 -24.32 20.55
CA SER A 41 3.04 -25.54 20.25
C SER A 41 3.38 -26.14 18.89
N GLU A 42 3.96 -25.35 17.96
CA GLU A 42 4.24 -25.77 16.59
C GLU A 42 5.74 -25.59 16.28
N PRO A 43 6.54 -26.67 16.26
CA PRO A 43 7.99 -26.60 16.09
C PRO A 43 8.44 -25.84 14.83
N ILE A 44 7.72 -26.02 13.71
CA ILE A 44 8.01 -25.38 12.43
C ILE A 44 7.91 -23.86 12.53
N LEU A 45 6.93 -23.35 13.27
CA LEU A 45 6.77 -21.92 13.48
C LEU A 45 7.82 -21.39 14.47
N ALA A 46 8.14 -22.15 15.50
CA ALA A 46 9.15 -21.80 16.50
C ALA A 46 10.55 -21.64 15.86
N GLU A 47 10.94 -22.54 14.95
CA GLU A 47 12.20 -22.44 14.21
C GLU A 47 12.24 -21.25 13.23
N SER A 48 11.07 -20.84 12.72
CA SER A 48 10.95 -19.82 11.68
C SER A 48 10.62 -18.43 12.20
N VAL A 49 10.59 -18.19 13.51
CA VAL A 49 10.13 -16.90 14.10
C VAL A 49 10.88 -15.69 13.54
N ALA A 50 12.21 -15.77 13.41
CA ALA A 50 13.01 -14.68 12.89
C ALA A 50 12.64 -14.34 11.43
N PHE A 51 12.42 -15.36 10.61
CA PHE A 51 11.98 -15.20 9.21
C PHE A 51 10.56 -14.60 9.14
N LEU A 52 9.64 -15.09 9.97
CA LEU A 52 8.27 -14.58 10.04
C LEU A 52 8.25 -13.11 10.49
N ARG A 53 9.08 -12.76 11.47
CA ARG A 53 9.20 -11.37 11.93
C ARG A 53 9.71 -10.44 10.82
N GLN A 54 10.73 -10.85 10.08
CA GLN A 54 11.20 -10.09 8.93
C GLN A 54 10.13 -9.93 7.86
N LYS A 55 9.39 -11.00 7.58
CA LYS A 55 8.29 -10.99 6.60
C LYS A 55 7.18 -10.04 7.01
N ILE A 56 6.76 -10.02 8.29
CA ILE A 56 5.69 -9.10 8.73
C ILE A 56 6.15 -7.64 8.72
N CYS A 57 7.42 -7.35 9.01
CA CYS A 57 7.96 -6.00 8.87
C CYS A 57 7.91 -5.51 7.41
N LEU A 58 8.22 -6.39 6.43
CA LEU A 58 8.05 -6.07 5.00
C LEU A 58 6.58 -5.82 4.66
N MET A 59 5.66 -6.61 5.20
CA MET A 59 4.22 -6.42 4.97
C MET A 59 3.71 -5.12 5.60
N ALA A 60 4.21 -4.76 6.79
CA ALA A 60 3.89 -3.50 7.45
C ALA A 60 4.40 -2.28 6.65
N LEU A 61 5.62 -2.38 6.09
CA LEU A 61 6.16 -1.35 5.19
C LEU A 61 5.28 -1.17 3.95
N ILE A 62 4.89 -2.26 3.29
CA ILE A 62 4.01 -2.21 2.11
C ILE A 62 2.66 -1.59 2.46
N GLN A 63 2.09 -1.98 3.60
CA GLN A 63 0.81 -1.45 4.06
C GLN A 63 0.89 0.05 4.39
N ALA A 64 1.94 0.47 5.09
CA ALA A 64 2.19 1.88 5.39
C ALA A 64 2.35 2.72 4.12
N ALA A 65 3.10 2.21 3.15
CA ALA A 65 3.28 2.86 1.86
C ALA A 65 1.97 2.91 1.04
N PHE A 66 1.16 1.84 1.09
CA PHE A 66 -0.12 1.78 0.37
C PHE A 66 -1.15 2.75 0.94
N SER A 67 -1.20 2.90 2.26
CA SER A 67 -2.14 3.79 2.95
C SER A 67 -1.83 5.28 2.77
N ARG A 68 -0.64 5.61 2.24
CA ARG A 68 -0.29 7.01 1.98
C ARG A 68 -0.90 7.52 0.69
N PRO A 69 -1.42 8.76 0.70
CA PRO A 69 -1.80 9.44 -0.53
C PRO A 69 -0.57 9.60 -1.43
N ARG A 70 -0.80 9.57 -2.73
CA ARG A 70 0.21 9.91 -3.71
C ARG A 70 0.36 11.43 -3.77
N ASP A 71 1.59 11.90 -3.73
CA ASP A 71 1.93 13.25 -4.13
C ASP A 71 2.51 13.17 -5.56
N GLY A 72 1.64 13.48 -6.53
CA GLY A 72 1.96 13.22 -7.94
C GLY A 72 2.10 11.72 -8.26
N ALA A 73 3.26 11.31 -8.79
CA ALA A 73 3.56 9.93 -9.17
C ALA A 73 4.14 9.09 -8.02
N THR A 74 4.51 9.70 -6.90
CA THR A 74 5.35 9.07 -5.86
C THR A 74 4.74 9.16 -4.47
N ARG A 75 5.30 8.38 -3.54
CA ARG A 75 4.98 8.41 -2.11
C ARG A 75 6.27 8.62 -1.33
N LEU A 76 6.46 9.83 -0.84
CA LEU A 76 7.61 10.17 0.00
C LEU A 76 7.35 9.75 1.45
N MET A 77 8.28 9.01 2.04
CA MET A 77 8.24 8.58 3.44
C MET A 77 9.60 8.83 4.11
N THR A 78 9.56 9.29 5.37
CA THR A 78 10.77 9.38 6.18
C THR A 78 11.07 8.05 6.87
N PHE A 79 12.34 7.80 7.19
CA PHE A 79 12.73 6.61 7.94
C PHE A 79 12.06 6.53 9.32
N ALA A 80 11.83 7.68 9.98
CA ALA A 80 11.12 7.73 11.24
C ALA A 80 9.68 7.22 11.15
N GLN A 81 8.96 7.57 10.08
CA GLN A 81 7.60 7.11 9.84
C GLN A 81 7.55 5.60 9.55
N ILE A 82 8.56 5.08 8.85
CA ILE A 82 8.68 3.64 8.60
C ILE A 82 9.04 2.90 9.87
N ALA A 83 9.96 3.45 10.68
CA ALA A 83 10.32 2.89 11.99
C ALA A 83 9.11 2.74 12.91
N GLU A 84 8.26 3.76 12.97
CA GLU A 84 7.01 3.73 13.73
C GLU A 84 6.06 2.65 13.22
N ALA A 85 5.84 2.58 11.90
CA ALA A 85 4.95 1.60 11.29
C ALA A 85 5.45 0.16 11.44
N THR A 86 6.77 -0.05 11.38
CA THR A 86 7.40 -1.38 11.43
C THR A 86 7.89 -1.77 12.83
N ARG A 87 7.81 -0.86 13.81
CA ARG A 87 8.36 -1.02 15.17
C ARG A 87 9.82 -1.46 15.19
N LEU A 88 10.58 -1.01 14.19
CA LEU A 88 12.02 -1.25 14.10
C LEU A 88 12.79 0.00 14.48
N PRO A 89 14.02 -0.15 14.99
CA PRO A 89 14.93 0.98 15.16
C PRO A 89 15.26 1.60 13.80
N VAL A 90 15.41 2.92 13.74
CA VAL A 90 15.65 3.67 12.49
C VAL A 90 16.85 3.13 11.72
N VAL A 91 17.87 2.62 12.42
CA VAL A 91 19.08 2.03 11.81
C VAL A 91 18.76 0.78 10.96
N GLU A 92 17.73 0.02 11.34
CA GLU A 92 17.32 -1.19 10.61
C GLU A 92 16.36 -0.91 9.44
N VAL A 93 15.76 0.30 9.42
CA VAL A 93 14.79 0.69 8.39
C VAL A 93 15.43 0.69 7.00
N GLU A 94 16.65 1.19 6.89
CA GLU A 94 17.37 1.21 5.62
C GLU A 94 17.52 -0.21 5.05
N HIS A 95 17.97 -1.16 5.87
CA HIS A 95 18.11 -2.57 5.47
C HIS A 95 16.77 -3.19 5.05
N LEU A 96 15.68 -2.84 5.76
CA LEU A 96 14.34 -3.30 5.41
C LEU A 96 13.92 -2.77 4.04
N ILE A 97 14.16 -1.47 3.76
CA ILE A 97 13.83 -0.85 2.46
C ILE A 97 14.67 -1.48 1.34
N MET A 98 15.98 -1.61 1.54
CA MET A 98 16.87 -2.24 0.57
C MET A 98 16.43 -3.68 0.25
N LYS A 99 16.01 -4.43 1.26
CA LYS A 99 15.47 -5.78 1.07
C LYS A 99 14.15 -5.77 0.31
N ALA A 100 13.25 -4.83 0.60
CA ALA A 100 11.99 -4.68 -0.12
C ALA A 100 12.22 -4.33 -1.61
N LEU A 101 13.20 -3.46 -1.89
CA LEU A 101 13.63 -3.12 -3.25
C LEU A 101 14.22 -4.34 -3.98
N SER A 102 15.12 -5.08 -3.33
CA SER A 102 15.78 -6.26 -3.91
C SER A 102 14.80 -7.40 -4.22
N LEU A 103 13.75 -7.54 -3.40
CA LEU A 103 12.67 -8.52 -3.63
C LEU A 103 11.63 -8.04 -4.65
N GLY A 104 11.75 -6.81 -5.17
CA GLY A 104 10.80 -6.23 -6.11
C GLY A 104 9.41 -5.94 -5.50
N LEU A 105 9.29 -5.89 -4.17
CA LEU A 105 8.04 -5.58 -3.48
C LEU A 105 7.66 -4.11 -3.60
N ILE A 106 8.66 -3.24 -3.70
CA ILE A 106 8.53 -1.82 -3.98
C ILE A 106 9.55 -1.41 -5.04
N ARG A 107 9.29 -0.29 -5.73
CA ARG A 107 10.27 0.38 -6.60
C ARG A 107 10.33 1.85 -6.19
N GLY A 108 11.52 2.41 -6.28
CA GLY A 108 11.73 3.79 -5.87
C GLY A 108 13.21 4.08 -5.64
N SER A 109 13.49 5.21 -5.04
CA SER A 109 14.82 5.66 -4.66
C SER A 109 14.90 5.88 -3.15
N LEU A 110 16.08 5.67 -2.60
CA LEU A 110 16.39 5.86 -1.19
C LEU A 110 17.44 6.97 -1.09
N ASP A 111 17.13 7.98 -0.29
CA ASP A 111 18.06 9.05 0.08
C ASP A 111 18.45 8.86 1.55
N GLN A 112 19.68 8.36 1.77
CA GLN A 112 20.20 8.12 3.11
C GLN A 112 20.53 9.42 3.83
N VAL A 113 20.97 10.45 3.10
CA VAL A 113 21.35 11.73 3.70
C VAL A 113 20.11 12.45 4.23
N ALA A 114 19.04 12.49 3.43
CA ALA A 114 17.76 13.05 3.84
C ALA A 114 16.95 12.10 4.73
N SER A 115 17.39 10.84 4.90
CA SER A 115 16.65 9.79 5.63
C SER A 115 15.22 9.61 5.10
N THR A 116 15.08 9.59 3.78
CA THR A 116 13.80 9.46 3.09
C THR A 116 13.84 8.37 2.02
N VAL A 117 12.67 7.85 1.71
CA VAL A 117 12.44 6.95 0.58
C VAL A 117 11.29 7.48 -0.27
N ASP A 118 11.51 7.49 -1.57
CA ASP A 118 10.52 7.87 -2.56
C ASP A 118 10.02 6.61 -3.29
N ILE A 119 8.80 6.20 -3.02
CA ILE A 119 8.20 4.96 -3.55
C ILE A 119 7.33 5.29 -4.75
N THR A 120 7.77 4.86 -5.94
CA THR A 120 7.04 5.06 -7.20
C THR A 120 6.03 3.95 -7.47
N TRP A 121 6.35 2.72 -7.04
CA TRP A 121 5.51 1.55 -7.30
C TRP A 121 5.54 0.56 -6.12
N ILE A 122 4.40 -0.06 -5.87
CA ILE A 122 4.23 -1.09 -4.85
C ILE A 122 3.63 -2.31 -5.53
N GLN A 123 4.14 -3.50 -5.22
CA GLN A 123 3.62 -4.75 -5.75
C GLN A 123 2.15 -4.92 -5.37
N PRO A 124 1.26 -5.16 -6.35
CA PRO A 124 -0.14 -5.41 -6.10
C PRO A 124 -0.33 -6.61 -5.17
N ARG A 125 -1.23 -6.48 -4.21
CA ARG A 125 -1.59 -7.53 -3.26
C ARG A 125 -3.11 -7.67 -3.20
N VAL A 126 -3.56 -8.71 -2.54
CA VAL A 126 -5.00 -8.89 -2.34
C VAL A 126 -5.53 -7.78 -1.45
N LEU A 127 -6.55 -7.09 -1.95
CA LEU A 127 -7.23 -6.02 -1.24
C LEU A 127 -8.31 -6.60 -0.31
N GLU A 128 -8.48 -6.00 0.85
CA GLU A 128 -9.63 -6.24 1.72
C GLU A 128 -10.86 -5.46 1.22
N GLY A 129 -12.06 -5.85 1.67
CA GLY A 129 -13.32 -5.24 1.21
C GLY A 129 -13.32 -3.71 1.39
N THR A 130 -12.88 -3.21 2.53
CA THR A 130 -12.76 -1.77 2.82
C THR A 130 -11.79 -1.04 1.88
N GLN A 131 -10.71 -1.70 1.49
CA GLN A 131 -9.75 -1.14 0.53
C GLN A 131 -10.33 -1.08 -0.89
N LEU A 132 -11.22 -2.03 -1.24
CA LEU A 132 -11.95 -2.01 -2.52
C LEU A 132 -12.95 -0.85 -2.56
N GLU A 133 -13.63 -0.55 -1.46
CA GLU A 133 -14.52 0.61 -1.34
C GLU A 133 -13.74 1.92 -1.54
N THR A 134 -12.62 2.09 -0.83
CA THR A 134 -11.75 3.26 -1.00
C THR A 134 -11.23 3.39 -2.45
N LEU A 135 -10.90 2.28 -3.09
CA LEU A 135 -10.47 2.27 -4.48
C LEU A 135 -11.60 2.69 -5.42
N ALA A 136 -12.83 2.22 -5.17
CA ALA A 136 -14.01 2.60 -5.95
C ALA A 136 -14.29 4.12 -5.83
N GLU A 137 -14.17 4.69 -4.62
CA GLU A 137 -14.28 6.13 -4.39
C GLU A 137 -13.22 6.91 -5.17
N GLN A 138 -11.96 6.45 -5.15
CA GLN A 138 -10.88 7.08 -5.90
C GLN A 138 -11.14 7.07 -7.41
N PHE A 139 -11.67 5.98 -7.95
CA PHE A 139 -12.09 5.91 -9.35
C PHE A 139 -13.25 6.87 -9.66
N GLY A 140 -14.21 7.03 -8.73
CA GLY A 140 -15.26 8.03 -8.85
C GLY A 140 -14.70 9.44 -9.00
N HIS A 141 -13.86 9.87 -8.07
CA HIS A 141 -13.19 11.18 -8.13
C HIS A 141 -12.37 11.38 -9.41
N TRP A 142 -11.68 10.35 -9.86
CA TRP A 142 -10.92 10.43 -11.09
C TRP A 142 -11.82 10.58 -12.32
N THR A 143 -12.93 9.86 -12.35
CA THR A 143 -13.94 9.97 -13.42
C THR A 143 -14.51 11.37 -13.50
N ASP A 144 -14.83 11.96 -12.34
CA ASP A 144 -15.36 13.33 -12.25
C ASP A 144 -14.33 14.35 -12.75
N ALA A 145 -13.07 14.25 -12.32
CA ALA A 145 -11.99 15.13 -12.75
C ALA A 145 -11.72 15.06 -14.27
N VAL A 146 -11.77 13.84 -14.83
CA VAL A 146 -11.64 13.64 -16.30
C VAL A 146 -12.86 14.24 -17.02
N GLY A 147 -14.06 14.06 -16.47
CA GLY A 147 -15.29 14.65 -17.02
C GLY A 147 -15.26 16.17 -17.04
N GLU A 148 -14.82 16.80 -15.96
CA GLU A 148 -14.65 18.25 -15.89
C GLU A 148 -13.64 18.77 -16.90
N THR A 149 -12.49 18.08 -17.03
CA THR A 149 -11.47 18.43 -18.00
C THR A 149 -11.97 18.29 -19.44
N ALA A 150 -12.68 17.22 -19.76
CA ALA A 150 -13.27 17.00 -21.07
C ALA A 150 -14.30 18.10 -21.43
N ASN A 151 -15.16 18.46 -20.46
CA ASN A 151 -16.14 19.55 -20.63
C ASN A 151 -15.44 20.91 -20.82
N GLY A 152 -14.35 21.15 -20.10
CA GLY A 152 -13.54 22.37 -20.26
C GLY A 152 -12.93 22.47 -21.66
N VAL A 153 -12.39 21.37 -22.20
CA VAL A 153 -11.82 21.34 -23.55
C VAL A 153 -12.90 21.58 -24.61
N GLN A 154 -14.06 20.93 -24.48
CA GLN A 154 -15.19 21.17 -25.40
C GLN A 154 -15.71 22.61 -25.35
N GLY A 155 -15.68 23.24 -24.18
CA GLY A 155 -16.00 24.66 -24.03
C GLY A 155 -15.04 25.58 -24.77
N LEU A 156 -13.73 25.26 -24.71
CA LEU A 156 -12.70 25.99 -25.44
C LEU A 156 -12.82 25.83 -26.96
N GLU A 157 -13.11 24.62 -27.46
CA GLU A 157 -13.33 24.36 -28.89
C GLU A 157 -14.50 25.19 -29.44
N LYS A 158 -15.61 25.23 -28.70
CA LYS A 158 -16.77 26.06 -29.09
C LYS A 158 -16.46 27.55 -29.07
N GLY A 159 -15.66 28.00 -28.10
CA GLY A 159 -15.23 29.41 -28.00
C GLY A 159 -14.30 29.82 -29.15
N VAL A 160 -13.35 28.93 -29.52
CA VAL A 160 -12.45 29.17 -30.67
C VAL A 160 -13.22 29.15 -32.00
N ALA A 161 -14.15 28.23 -32.18
CA ALA A 161 -15.01 28.18 -33.37
C ALA A 161 -15.90 29.44 -33.51
N ALA A 162 -16.46 29.92 -32.41
CA ALA A 162 -17.25 31.15 -32.40
C ALA A 162 -16.42 32.41 -32.72
N ASN A 163 -15.19 32.52 -32.19
CA ASN A 163 -14.27 33.62 -32.50
C ASN A 163 -13.72 33.54 -33.93
N GLY A 164 -13.50 32.32 -34.46
CA GLY A 164 -13.07 32.12 -35.86
C GLY A 164 -14.10 32.60 -36.88
N LEU A 165 -15.38 32.48 -36.57
CA LEU A 165 -16.47 32.99 -37.44
C LEU A 165 -16.55 34.53 -37.44
N VAL A 166 -16.12 35.20 -36.38
CA VAL A 166 -16.10 36.68 -36.29
C VAL A 166 -14.95 37.27 -37.13
N VAL A 167 -13.82 36.59 -37.23
CA VAL A 167 -12.66 37.08 -38.03
C VAL A 167 -12.91 36.93 -39.51
N SER A 168 -13.73 35.94 -39.95
CA SER A 168 -14.07 35.72 -41.36
C SER A 168 -15.13 36.73 -41.91
N SER A 169 -15.80 37.50 -41.04
CA SER A 169 -16.80 38.47 -41.45
C SER A 169 -16.23 39.93 -41.58
N LEU A 170 -14.96 40.16 -41.30
CA LEU A 170 -14.29 41.44 -41.37
C LEU A 170 -13.25 41.54 -42.52
N ALA A 171 -13.19 40.57 -43.40
CA ALA A 171 -12.47 40.56 -44.64
C ALA A 171 -13.46 40.56 -45.83
#